data_9b45e79e6a9881e6a01e74dbcb8a0715
#
_entry.id   9b45e79e6a9881e6a01e74dbcb8a0715
#
_cell.length_a   1.000
_cell.length_b   1.000
_cell.length_c   1.000
_cell.angle_alpha   90.00
_cell.angle_beta   90.00
_cell.angle_gamma   90.00
#
_symmetry.space_group_name_H-M   'P 1'
#
loop_
_entity.id
_entity.type
_entity.pdbx_description
1 polymer ?
#
loop_
_entity_poly.entity_id
_entity_poly.type
_entity_poly.pdbx_seq_one_letter_code
_entity_poly.pdbx_strand_id
1 'polypeptide(L)'
;MSSKRLRLIKSCILSLTLLVGISNALGDPPSKKVTLLLDWYPEAENAGYFYALTHGLYARAGLEVRISPIGPNASVEPQVALGKYDFGLGSSDQVLIARSRGVPLVMVMGSLQHDPVGVMVHDGSPVHTFADLEGRTVAAQPGLPWILYVAKKYQLRNIRIIPLSFDYAPFLRDPNYIQQCFITSEPPIMEHIGVKVRTLWVKDSGCDAYMALESSDRFVAAHPDVVRAFVAASIAGWRGYLADPASTDSEILRRNPAMSAIQLELSRKVLLEYHLVEGPGIAPGSLDPERMRNQYKILRTLDIIHADYDYRIAFTTRFISQP
;
A
#
# COMPACT_ATOMS: atom_id res chain seq x y z
N MET A 1 91.11 18.48 53.34
CA MET A 1 90.08 18.89 54.24
C MET A 1 88.81 19.00 53.40
N SER A 2 87.83 18.22 53.71
CA SER A 2 86.78 17.67 52.84
C SER A 2 85.58 18.56 52.76
N SER A 3 85.11 18.87 51.56
CA SER A 3 83.81 19.48 51.28
C SER A 3 82.94 18.48 50.61
N LYS A 4 81.90 17.99 51.30
CA LYS A 4 80.84 17.11 50.75
C LYS A 4 79.83 17.97 50.00
N ARG A 5 79.69 17.71 48.68
CA ARG A 5 78.62 18.26 47.88
C ARG A 5 77.40 17.35 47.95
N LEU A 6 76.28 17.89 48.43
CA LEU A 6 74.94 17.23 48.45
C LEU A 6 74.28 17.40 47.10
N ARG A 7 73.97 16.30 46.40
CA ARG A 7 73.16 16.31 45.16
C ARG A 7 71.76 16.12 45.51
N LEU A 8 70.88 17.13 45.19
CA LEU A 8 69.48 17.03 45.23
C LEU A 8 69.04 16.23 43.96
N ILE A 9 68.37 15.11 44.16
CA ILE A 9 67.66 14.38 43.13
C ILE A 9 66.24 14.92 43.10
N LYS A 10 65.87 15.64 42.01
CA LYS A 10 64.49 16.05 41.72
C LYS A 10 63.78 14.85 41.14
N SER A 11 62.86 14.28 41.91
CA SER A 11 61.95 13.23 41.44
C SER A 11 60.81 13.91 40.64
N CYS A 12 60.77 13.77 39.29
CA CYS A 12 59.64 14.11 38.46
C CYS A 12 58.61 12.98 38.56
N ILE A 13 57.51 13.20 39.27
CA ILE A 13 56.34 12.36 39.25
C ILE A 13 55.55 12.73 38.01
N LEU A 14 55.59 11.86 37.00
CA LEU A 14 54.78 11.96 35.79
C LEU A 14 53.39 11.38 36.09
N SER A 15 52.44 12.25 36.37
CA SER A 15 51.03 11.86 36.55
C SER A 15 50.43 11.52 35.19
N LEU A 16 50.35 10.23 34.88
CA LEU A 16 49.64 9.70 33.71
C LEU A 16 48.15 9.69 34.01
N THR A 17 47.44 10.74 33.59
CA THR A 17 45.97 10.80 33.63
C THR A 17 45.41 9.87 32.58
N LEU A 18 44.92 8.69 32.99
CA LEU A 18 44.19 7.75 32.16
C LEU A 18 42.80 8.33 31.90
N LEU A 19 42.60 8.98 30.75
CA LEU A 19 41.25 9.31 30.25
C LEU A 19 40.57 7.98 29.82
N VAL A 20 39.84 7.39 30.75
CA VAL A 20 38.88 6.33 30.41
C VAL A 20 37.72 7.00 29.65
N GLY A 21 37.76 6.93 28.33
CA GLY A 21 36.62 7.28 27.47
C GLY A 21 35.49 6.32 27.79
N ILE A 22 34.53 6.80 28.58
CA ILE A 22 33.21 6.13 28.70
C ILE A 22 32.54 6.35 27.38
N SER A 23 32.74 5.45 26.41
CA SER A 23 31.81 5.29 25.30
C SER A 23 30.50 4.82 25.91
N ASN A 24 29.57 5.76 26.11
CA ASN A 24 28.18 5.43 26.32
C ASN A 24 27.72 4.66 25.07
N ALA A 25 27.81 3.35 25.12
CA ALA A 25 27.00 2.49 24.27
C ALA A 25 25.55 2.71 24.70
N LEU A 26 24.95 3.81 24.24
CA LEU A 26 23.50 3.94 24.17
C LEU A 26 23.08 2.84 23.20
N GLY A 27 22.73 1.68 23.74
CA GLY A 27 22.03 0.67 22.97
C GLY A 27 20.85 1.35 22.29
N ASP A 28 20.66 1.08 21.00
CA ASP A 28 19.51 1.60 20.28
C ASP A 28 18.24 1.35 21.12
N PRO A 29 17.36 2.34 21.26
CA PRO A 29 16.12 2.14 22.00
C PRO A 29 15.39 0.91 21.42
N PRO A 30 14.76 0.08 22.28
CA PRO A 30 14.12 -1.15 21.82
C PRO A 30 13.15 -0.85 20.69
N SER A 31 13.37 -1.47 19.53
CA SER A 31 12.53 -1.27 18.36
C SER A 31 11.10 -1.75 18.63
N LYS A 32 10.12 -0.97 18.19
CA LYS A 32 8.71 -1.33 18.32
C LYS A 32 8.35 -2.33 17.22
N LYS A 33 7.84 -3.50 17.59
CA LYS A 33 7.34 -4.48 16.61
C LYS A 33 6.06 -3.97 15.99
N VAL A 34 5.99 -4.04 14.66
CA VAL A 34 4.87 -3.57 13.83
C VAL A 34 4.57 -4.59 12.75
N THR A 35 3.31 -4.84 12.49
CA THR A 35 2.84 -5.79 11.49
C THR A 35 2.02 -5.10 10.42
N LEU A 36 2.34 -5.37 9.14
CA LEU A 36 1.59 -4.96 7.96
C LEU A 36 1.03 -6.19 7.26
N LEU A 37 -0.28 -6.20 7.00
CA LEU A 37 -0.94 -7.16 6.14
C LEU A 37 -1.15 -6.53 4.76
N LEU A 38 -0.62 -7.16 3.72
CA LEU A 38 -0.87 -6.76 2.34
C LEU A 38 -2.28 -7.21 1.93
N ASP A 39 -2.82 -6.57 0.92
CA ASP A 39 -4.09 -6.95 0.26
C ASP A 39 -3.94 -8.13 -0.70
N TRP A 40 -2.69 -8.48 -1.05
CA TRP A 40 -2.33 -9.56 -1.97
C TRP A 40 -0.93 -10.12 -1.68
N TYR A 41 -0.39 -10.89 -2.62
CA TYR A 41 1.01 -11.30 -2.62
C TYR A 41 1.93 -10.10 -2.90
N PRO A 42 3.24 -10.18 -2.54
CA PRO A 42 4.19 -9.12 -2.84
C PRO A 42 4.30 -8.85 -4.34
N GLU A 43 4.08 -7.60 -4.73
CA GLU A 43 4.15 -7.10 -6.11
C GLU A 43 4.48 -5.59 -6.13
N ALA A 44 4.47 -4.96 -7.31
CA ALA A 44 4.88 -3.56 -7.45
C ALA A 44 3.99 -2.58 -6.65
N GLU A 45 2.70 -2.89 -6.45
CA GLU A 45 1.72 -2.10 -5.72
C GLU A 45 1.99 -2.02 -4.22
N ASN A 46 2.88 -2.87 -3.71
CA ASN A 46 3.35 -2.82 -2.31
C ASN A 46 4.85 -2.52 -2.19
N ALA A 47 5.54 -2.24 -3.30
CA ALA A 47 6.99 -2.15 -3.33
C ALA A 47 7.59 -1.06 -2.43
N GLY A 48 6.90 0.05 -2.22
CA GLY A 48 7.36 1.10 -1.30
C GLY A 48 7.57 0.60 0.13
N TYR A 49 6.73 -0.32 0.60
CA TYR A 49 6.88 -0.93 1.93
C TYR A 49 8.08 -1.88 1.99
N PHE A 50 8.32 -2.64 0.92
CA PHE A 50 9.49 -3.50 0.81
C PHE A 50 10.78 -2.69 0.70
N TYR A 51 10.77 -1.57 -0.04
CA TYR A 51 11.91 -0.65 -0.08
C TYR A 51 12.23 -0.12 1.32
N ALA A 52 11.22 0.36 2.04
CA ALA A 52 11.40 0.84 3.41
C ALA A 52 11.98 -0.23 4.34
N LEU A 53 11.57 -1.49 4.16
CA LEU A 53 12.07 -2.62 4.93
C LEU A 53 13.54 -2.94 4.56
N THR A 54 13.84 -3.16 3.28
CA THR A 54 15.16 -3.62 2.80
C THR A 54 16.24 -2.56 2.94
N HIS A 55 15.87 -1.28 2.84
CA HIS A 55 16.81 -0.16 3.02
C HIS A 55 16.85 0.37 4.46
N GLY A 56 16.24 -0.35 5.41
CA GLY A 56 16.31 -0.03 6.84
C GLY A 56 15.63 1.30 7.22
N LEU A 57 14.68 1.82 6.43
CA LEU A 57 13.96 3.04 6.77
C LEU A 57 13.12 2.86 8.03
N TYR A 58 12.47 1.71 8.17
CA TYR A 58 11.73 1.36 9.39
C TYR A 58 12.64 1.22 10.59
N ALA A 59 13.78 0.52 10.44
CA ALA A 59 14.74 0.35 11.53
C ALA A 59 15.29 1.69 12.03
N ARG A 60 15.63 2.62 11.12
CA ARG A 60 16.05 3.98 11.50
C ARG A 60 14.93 4.78 12.19
N ALA A 61 13.68 4.43 11.95
CA ALA A 61 12.52 5.00 12.63
C ALA A 61 12.18 4.29 13.96
N GLY A 62 13.04 3.36 14.44
CA GLY A 62 12.82 2.59 15.67
C GLY A 62 11.76 1.49 15.54
N LEU A 63 11.48 1.01 14.33
CA LEU A 63 10.46 0.02 14.06
C LEU A 63 11.06 -1.30 13.54
N GLU A 64 10.60 -2.42 14.10
CA GLU A 64 10.82 -3.78 13.58
C GLU A 64 9.56 -4.22 12.83
N VAL A 65 9.58 -4.08 11.49
CA VAL A 65 8.39 -4.30 10.66
C VAL A 65 8.37 -5.69 10.08
N ARG A 66 7.23 -6.38 10.23
CA ARG A 66 6.92 -7.63 9.54
C ARG A 66 5.80 -7.41 8.53
N ILE A 67 6.08 -7.69 7.25
CA ILE A 67 5.13 -7.63 6.16
C ILE A 67 4.67 -9.05 5.85
N SER A 68 3.34 -9.26 5.83
CA SER A 68 2.71 -10.55 5.54
C SER A 68 1.76 -10.41 4.35
N PRO A 69 1.79 -11.33 3.39
CA PRO A 69 0.78 -11.38 2.33
C PRO A 69 -0.54 -11.93 2.87
N ILE A 70 -1.63 -11.64 2.12
CA ILE A 70 -2.89 -12.34 2.25
C ILE A 70 -3.16 -13.10 0.95
N GLY A 71 -3.84 -14.24 1.04
CA GLY A 71 -4.19 -15.02 -0.14
C GLY A 71 -5.60 -14.69 -0.67
N PRO A 72 -5.97 -15.31 -1.79
CA PRO A 72 -7.32 -15.18 -2.36
C PRO A 72 -8.42 -15.48 -1.33
N ASN A 73 -9.54 -14.77 -1.44
CA ASN A 73 -10.73 -14.95 -0.60
C ASN A 73 -10.55 -14.65 0.90
N ALA A 74 -9.49 -13.93 1.27
CA ALA A 74 -9.32 -13.42 2.62
C ALA A 74 -9.46 -11.88 2.61
N SER A 75 -9.96 -11.30 3.71
CA SER A 75 -10.15 -9.85 3.86
C SER A 75 -9.18 -9.29 4.88
N VAL A 76 -8.64 -8.10 4.58
CA VAL A 76 -7.70 -7.37 5.42
C VAL A 76 -8.41 -6.72 6.61
N GLU A 77 -9.52 -6.04 6.36
CA GLU A 77 -10.23 -5.20 7.31
C GLU A 77 -10.58 -5.93 8.64
N PRO A 78 -11.12 -7.17 8.64
CA PRO A 78 -11.37 -7.89 9.89
C PRO A 78 -10.11 -8.21 10.67
N GLN A 79 -8.99 -8.49 9.99
CA GLN A 79 -7.73 -8.82 10.66
C GLN A 79 -7.15 -7.59 11.38
N VAL A 80 -7.23 -6.41 10.77
CA VAL A 80 -6.79 -5.14 11.33
C VAL A 80 -7.74 -4.68 12.45
N ALA A 81 -9.05 -4.73 12.22
CA ALA A 81 -10.05 -4.34 13.22
C ALA A 81 -9.93 -5.15 14.51
N LEU A 82 -9.64 -6.46 14.40
CA LEU A 82 -9.43 -7.36 15.55
C LEU A 82 -8.04 -7.18 16.20
N GLY A 83 -7.14 -6.40 15.58
CA GLY A 83 -5.78 -6.17 16.08
C GLY A 83 -4.84 -7.34 15.91
N LYS A 84 -5.11 -8.25 14.96
CA LYS A 84 -4.15 -9.30 14.57
C LYS A 84 -2.99 -8.72 13.76
N TYR A 85 -3.23 -7.63 13.05
CA TYR A 85 -2.24 -6.80 12.39
C TYR A 85 -2.45 -5.35 12.79
N ASP A 86 -1.35 -4.59 12.87
CA ASP A 86 -1.37 -3.18 13.24
C ASP A 86 -1.81 -2.30 12.08
N PHE A 87 -1.40 -2.69 10.87
CA PHE A 87 -1.75 -2.04 9.61
C PHE A 87 -2.21 -3.05 8.57
N GLY A 88 -3.02 -2.57 7.63
CA GLY A 88 -3.44 -3.30 6.44
C GLY A 88 -3.48 -2.42 5.21
N LEU A 89 -3.43 -3.05 4.04
CA LEU A 89 -3.71 -2.41 2.76
C LEU A 89 -5.11 -2.80 2.28
N GLY A 90 -5.85 -1.84 1.78
CA GLY A 90 -7.19 -2.07 1.24
C GLY A 90 -7.67 -0.88 0.43
N SER A 91 -8.86 -0.99 -0.16
CA SER A 91 -9.46 0.13 -0.88
C SER A 91 -10.20 1.06 0.07
N SER A 92 -10.16 2.37 -0.19
CA SER A 92 -10.81 3.37 0.66
C SER A 92 -12.34 3.22 0.73
N ASP A 93 -12.98 2.69 -0.31
CA ASP A 93 -14.41 2.38 -0.30
C ASP A 93 -14.74 1.21 0.64
N GLN A 94 -13.87 0.19 0.74
CA GLN A 94 -14.01 -0.90 1.71
C GLN A 94 -13.98 -0.36 3.15
N VAL A 95 -13.06 0.56 3.46
CA VAL A 95 -12.99 1.19 4.79
C VAL A 95 -14.24 2.02 5.07
N LEU A 96 -14.70 2.82 4.10
CA LEU A 96 -15.96 3.58 4.25
C LEU A 96 -17.16 2.66 4.52
N ILE A 97 -17.27 1.54 3.80
CA ILE A 97 -18.33 0.55 3.99
C ILE A 97 -18.18 -0.16 5.34
N ALA A 98 -16.98 -0.55 5.73
CA ALA A 98 -16.71 -1.18 7.03
C ALA A 98 -17.09 -0.24 8.19
N ARG A 99 -16.72 1.04 8.10
CA ARG A 99 -17.12 2.07 9.10
C ARG A 99 -18.63 2.23 9.19
N SER A 100 -19.36 2.20 8.07
CA SER A 100 -20.82 2.30 8.08
C SER A 100 -21.50 1.14 8.83
N ARG A 101 -20.78 0.04 8.99
CA ARG A 101 -21.19 -1.16 9.75
C ARG A 101 -20.66 -1.17 11.20
N GLY A 102 -20.05 -0.07 11.63
CA GLY A 102 -19.49 0.05 12.98
C GLY A 102 -18.10 -0.57 13.17
N VAL A 103 -17.41 -0.99 12.11
CA VAL A 103 -16.05 -1.55 12.21
C VAL A 103 -15.06 -0.41 12.49
N PRO A 104 -14.24 -0.47 13.56
CA PRO A 104 -13.41 0.65 14.01
C PRO A 104 -12.08 0.71 13.26
N LEU A 105 -12.11 1.07 11.96
CA LEU A 105 -10.97 1.23 11.07
C LEU A 105 -10.79 2.69 10.66
N VAL A 106 -9.56 3.11 10.45
CA VAL A 106 -9.20 4.45 9.98
C VAL A 106 -8.07 4.40 8.97
N MET A 107 -8.22 5.05 7.84
CA MET A 107 -7.15 5.24 6.86
C MET A 107 -6.16 6.29 7.36
N VAL A 108 -4.87 5.99 7.30
CA VAL A 108 -3.79 6.85 7.79
C VAL A 108 -2.89 7.37 6.66
N MET A 109 -2.99 6.78 5.45
CA MET A 109 -2.21 7.15 4.26
C MET A 109 -2.88 6.62 3.00
N GLY A 110 -2.89 7.39 1.90
CA GLY A 110 -3.14 6.88 0.56
C GLY A 110 -1.88 6.19 0.04
N SER A 111 -1.87 4.87 -0.04
CA SER A 111 -0.74 4.09 -0.55
C SER A 111 -0.55 4.31 -2.04
N LEU A 112 -1.63 4.10 -2.81
CA LEU A 112 -1.74 4.56 -4.19
C LEU A 112 -2.85 5.61 -4.26
N GLN A 113 -2.62 6.63 -5.05
CA GLN A 113 -3.54 7.76 -5.18
C GLN A 113 -4.83 7.38 -5.91
N HIS A 114 -4.79 6.32 -6.71
CA HIS A 114 -5.94 5.72 -7.38
C HIS A 114 -5.85 4.20 -7.20
N ASP A 115 -6.98 3.59 -6.90
CA ASP A 115 -7.09 2.13 -6.88
C ASP A 115 -6.92 1.60 -8.32
N PRO A 116 -5.97 0.69 -8.58
CA PRO A 116 -5.68 0.22 -9.93
C PRO A 116 -6.73 -0.74 -10.49
N VAL A 117 -7.81 -1.04 -9.75
CA VAL A 117 -8.83 -2.00 -10.19
C VAL A 117 -9.53 -1.58 -11.47
N GLY A 118 -9.65 -2.50 -12.40
CA GLY A 118 -10.30 -2.33 -13.69
C GLY A 118 -10.93 -3.60 -14.21
N VAL A 119 -11.47 -3.52 -15.41
CA VAL A 119 -11.99 -4.66 -16.20
C VAL A 119 -11.21 -4.72 -17.50
N MET A 120 -10.59 -5.87 -17.78
CA MET A 120 -9.83 -6.12 -18.99
C MET A 120 -10.65 -6.95 -19.98
N VAL A 121 -10.60 -6.57 -21.25
CA VAL A 121 -11.20 -7.26 -22.38
C VAL A 121 -10.22 -7.30 -23.54
N HIS A 122 -10.38 -8.25 -24.48
CA HIS A 122 -9.66 -8.20 -25.75
C HIS A 122 -10.00 -6.94 -26.54
N ASP A 123 -9.06 -6.38 -27.30
CA ASP A 123 -9.27 -5.14 -28.07
C ASP A 123 -10.42 -5.25 -29.06
N GLY A 124 -10.63 -6.42 -29.68
CA GLY A 124 -11.79 -6.72 -30.54
C GLY A 124 -13.11 -6.93 -29.84
N SER A 125 -13.17 -6.86 -28.50
CA SER A 125 -14.41 -7.02 -27.74
C SER A 125 -15.39 -5.87 -28.02
N PRO A 126 -16.71 -6.12 -28.08
CA PRO A 126 -17.72 -5.08 -28.16
C PRO A 126 -17.93 -4.30 -26.85
N VAL A 127 -17.20 -4.63 -25.78
CA VAL A 127 -17.28 -3.93 -24.49
C VAL A 127 -16.35 -2.73 -24.54
N HIS A 128 -16.91 -1.53 -24.62
CA HIS A 128 -16.18 -0.25 -24.64
C HIS A 128 -16.39 0.59 -23.37
N THR A 129 -17.49 0.34 -22.67
CA THR A 129 -17.88 1.03 -21.45
C THR A 129 -18.38 0.05 -20.41
N PHE A 130 -18.50 0.48 -19.16
CA PHE A 130 -19.10 -0.36 -18.11
C PHE A 130 -20.58 -0.70 -18.38
N ALA A 131 -21.30 0.12 -19.14
CA ALA A 131 -22.70 -0.18 -19.52
C ALA A 131 -22.79 -1.41 -20.44
N ASP A 132 -21.76 -1.69 -21.24
CA ASP A 132 -21.70 -2.83 -22.15
C ASP A 132 -21.50 -4.18 -21.43
N LEU A 133 -21.34 -4.14 -20.09
CA LEU A 133 -21.29 -5.34 -19.24
C LEU A 133 -22.69 -5.94 -19.00
N GLU A 134 -23.77 -5.25 -19.40
CA GLU A 134 -25.14 -5.81 -19.32
C GLU A 134 -25.24 -7.13 -20.09
N GLY A 135 -25.76 -8.16 -19.43
CA GLY A 135 -25.89 -9.51 -20.00
C GLY A 135 -24.56 -10.29 -20.12
N ARG A 136 -23.45 -9.75 -19.65
CA ARG A 136 -22.13 -10.39 -19.73
C ARG A 136 -21.78 -11.17 -18.49
N THR A 137 -20.84 -12.11 -18.68
CA THR A 137 -20.16 -12.81 -17.57
C THR A 137 -18.82 -12.16 -17.36
N VAL A 138 -18.53 -11.74 -16.12
CA VAL A 138 -17.26 -11.12 -15.70
C VAL A 138 -16.61 -11.98 -14.63
N ALA A 139 -15.38 -12.40 -14.87
CA ALA A 139 -14.57 -13.06 -13.85
C ALA A 139 -14.00 -11.99 -12.92
N ALA A 140 -14.36 -12.04 -11.65
CA ALA A 140 -13.93 -11.05 -10.66
C ALA A 140 -13.81 -11.66 -9.27
N GLN A 141 -13.01 -11.03 -8.42
CA GLN A 141 -12.91 -11.40 -7.03
C GLN A 141 -14.21 -11.06 -6.29
N PRO A 142 -14.85 -12.02 -5.64
CA PRO A 142 -16.12 -11.77 -4.95
C PRO A 142 -15.97 -10.76 -3.81
N GLY A 143 -17.02 -9.95 -3.62
CA GLY A 143 -17.13 -9.05 -2.47
C GLY A 143 -16.47 -7.69 -2.63
N LEU A 144 -15.78 -7.41 -3.75
CA LEU A 144 -15.21 -6.10 -4.00
C LEU A 144 -16.32 -5.07 -4.29
N PRO A 145 -16.26 -3.87 -3.70
CA PRO A 145 -17.30 -2.85 -3.83
C PRO A 145 -17.51 -2.34 -5.25
N TRP A 146 -16.46 -2.34 -6.09
CA TRP A 146 -16.54 -1.80 -7.45
C TRP A 146 -17.62 -2.49 -8.31
N ILE A 147 -17.81 -3.81 -8.11
CA ILE A 147 -18.82 -4.58 -8.87
C ILE A 147 -20.21 -4.04 -8.56
N LEU A 148 -20.51 -3.88 -7.26
CA LEU A 148 -21.81 -3.35 -6.82
C LEU A 148 -21.99 -1.89 -7.26
N TYR A 149 -20.90 -1.10 -7.18
CA TYR A 149 -20.88 0.27 -7.65
C TYR A 149 -21.24 0.36 -9.14
N VAL A 150 -20.51 -0.36 -10.00
CA VAL A 150 -20.71 -0.37 -11.45
C VAL A 150 -22.12 -0.85 -11.80
N ALA A 151 -22.56 -1.96 -11.19
CA ALA A 151 -23.90 -2.51 -11.43
C ALA A 151 -25.00 -1.50 -11.09
N LYS A 152 -24.91 -0.83 -9.95
CA LYS A 152 -25.92 0.18 -9.55
C LYS A 152 -25.82 1.44 -10.42
N LYS A 153 -24.63 1.94 -10.69
CA LYS A 153 -24.44 3.17 -11.47
C LYS A 153 -24.95 3.04 -12.91
N TYR A 154 -24.64 1.93 -13.56
CA TYR A 154 -25.02 1.67 -14.95
C TYR A 154 -26.32 0.87 -15.09
N GLN A 155 -27.01 0.62 -13.96
CA GLN A 155 -28.30 -0.09 -13.89
C GLN A 155 -28.23 -1.50 -14.52
N LEU A 156 -27.10 -2.18 -14.38
CA LEU A 156 -26.89 -3.54 -14.89
C LEU A 156 -27.75 -4.52 -14.09
N ARG A 157 -28.59 -5.27 -14.79
CA ARG A 157 -29.56 -6.22 -14.19
C ARG A 157 -29.15 -7.67 -14.39
N ASN A 158 -28.42 -7.94 -15.47
CA ASN A 158 -28.09 -9.30 -15.93
C ASN A 158 -26.59 -9.54 -16.00
N ILE A 159 -25.78 -8.77 -15.26
CA ILE A 159 -24.34 -9.07 -15.13
C ILE A 159 -24.15 -10.33 -14.28
N ARG A 160 -23.40 -11.29 -14.81
CA ARG A 160 -23.07 -12.52 -14.10
C ARG A 160 -21.61 -12.46 -13.62
N ILE A 161 -21.40 -12.56 -12.32
CA ILE A 161 -20.04 -12.63 -11.74
C ILE A 161 -19.65 -14.07 -11.51
N ILE A 162 -18.46 -14.46 -11.98
CA ILE A 162 -17.83 -15.74 -11.70
C ILE A 162 -16.49 -15.51 -10.99
N PRO A 163 -16.01 -16.47 -10.18
CA PRO A 163 -14.72 -16.32 -9.51
C PRO A 163 -13.57 -16.13 -10.49
N LEU A 164 -12.68 -15.18 -10.18
CA LEU A 164 -11.45 -14.96 -10.93
C LEU A 164 -10.46 -16.11 -10.63
N SER A 165 -9.87 -16.67 -11.69
CA SER A 165 -8.94 -17.80 -11.56
C SER A 165 -7.51 -17.39 -11.22
N PHE A 166 -7.16 -16.10 -11.34
CA PHE A 166 -5.78 -15.58 -11.23
C PHE A 166 -4.79 -16.27 -12.19
N ASP A 167 -5.30 -16.85 -13.29
CA ASP A 167 -4.55 -17.49 -14.36
C ASP A 167 -4.92 -16.84 -15.68
N TYR A 168 -3.94 -16.57 -16.51
CA TYR A 168 -4.16 -15.93 -17.82
C TYR A 168 -4.76 -16.86 -18.88
N ALA A 169 -4.71 -18.18 -18.67
CA ALA A 169 -5.15 -19.16 -19.68
C ALA A 169 -6.63 -19.03 -20.09
N PRO A 170 -7.60 -18.72 -19.21
CA PRO A 170 -8.97 -18.46 -19.63
C PRO A 170 -9.06 -17.26 -20.58
N PHE A 171 -8.40 -16.16 -20.26
CA PHE A 171 -8.37 -14.95 -21.06
C PHE A 171 -7.72 -15.20 -22.42
N LEU A 172 -6.57 -15.88 -22.44
CA LEU A 172 -5.84 -16.17 -23.68
C LEU A 172 -6.61 -17.11 -24.64
N ARG A 173 -7.48 -17.97 -24.12
CA ARG A 173 -8.24 -18.96 -24.94
C ARG A 173 -9.56 -18.45 -25.46
N ASP A 174 -10.21 -17.53 -24.73
CA ASP A 174 -11.53 -17.03 -25.11
C ASP A 174 -11.50 -15.53 -25.38
N PRO A 175 -11.66 -15.09 -26.64
CA PRO A 175 -11.67 -13.67 -27.00
C PRO A 175 -12.86 -12.89 -26.41
N ASN A 176 -13.87 -13.58 -25.88
CA ASN A 176 -15.00 -12.96 -25.21
C ASN A 176 -14.85 -12.93 -23.69
N TYR A 177 -13.75 -13.47 -23.15
CA TYR A 177 -13.53 -13.49 -21.71
C TYR A 177 -13.33 -12.09 -21.17
N ILE A 178 -14.07 -11.77 -20.12
CA ILE A 178 -14.03 -10.48 -19.42
C ILE A 178 -13.57 -10.74 -18.01
N GLN A 179 -12.54 -10.05 -17.56
CA GLN A 179 -12.05 -10.23 -16.21
C GLN A 179 -11.69 -8.92 -15.51
N GLN A 180 -11.80 -8.95 -14.20
CA GLN A 180 -11.14 -7.96 -13.35
C GLN A 180 -9.64 -8.01 -13.59
N CYS A 181 -9.01 -6.85 -13.51
CA CYS A 181 -7.56 -6.68 -13.53
C CYS A 181 -7.14 -5.54 -12.61
N PHE A 182 -5.85 -5.48 -12.32
CA PHE A 182 -5.20 -4.25 -11.95
C PHE A 182 -4.52 -3.68 -13.20
N ILE A 183 -4.75 -2.39 -13.49
CA ILE A 183 -4.13 -1.73 -14.67
C ILE A 183 -2.61 -1.78 -14.64
N THR A 184 -2.04 -1.97 -13.47
CA THR A 184 -0.62 -2.13 -13.21
C THR A 184 -0.10 -3.55 -13.45
N SER A 185 -0.96 -4.57 -13.51
CA SER A 185 -0.55 -5.97 -13.50
C SER A 185 -0.88 -6.68 -14.83
N GLU A 186 -2.14 -7.10 -15.05
CA GLU A 186 -2.50 -7.97 -16.17
C GLU A 186 -2.38 -7.29 -17.55
N PRO A 187 -2.89 -6.05 -17.77
CA PRO A 187 -2.87 -5.43 -19.08
C PRO A 187 -1.45 -5.26 -19.65
N PRO A 188 -0.46 -4.74 -18.90
CA PRO A 188 0.91 -4.61 -19.40
C PRO A 188 1.55 -5.95 -19.81
N ILE A 189 1.22 -7.03 -19.08
CA ILE A 189 1.71 -8.38 -19.41
C ILE A 189 1.06 -8.89 -20.70
N MET A 190 -0.26 -8.69 -20.87
CA MET A 190 -0.94 -9.09 -22.10
C MET A 190 -0.32 -8.38 -23.31
N GLU A 191 -0.10 -7.07 -23.22
CA GLU A 191 0.54 -6.30 -24.30
C GLU A 191 1.97 -6.78 -24.57
N HIS A 192 2.74 -7.07 -23.53
CA HIS A 192 4.11 -7.58 -23.66
C HIS A 192 4.18 -8.91 -24.43
N ILE A 193 3.21 -9.80 -24.23
CA ILE A 193 3.12 -11.08 -24.97
C ILE A 193 2.36 -10.96 -26.30
N GLY A 194 2.04 -9.74 -26.74
CA GLY A 194 1.42 -9.46 -28.05
C GLY A 194 -0.10 -9.59 -28.09
N VAL A 195 -0.77 -9.70 -26.95
CA VAL A 195 -2.22 -9.73 -26.85
C VAL A 195 -2.74 -8.31 -26.63
N LYS A 196 -3.44 -7.76 -27.62
CA LYS A 196 -4.04 -6.42 -27.50
C LYS A 196 -5.26 -6.46 -26.61
N VAL A 197 -5.27 -5.56 -25.62
CA VAL A 197 -6.35 -5.47 -24.64
C VAL A 197 -6.88 -4.03 -24.53
N ARG A 198 -8.10 -3.92 -24.04
CA ARG A 198 -8.70 -2.68 -23.58
C ARG A 198 -9.02 -2.83 -22.11
N THR A 199 -8.69 -1.80 -21.35
CA THR A 199 -8.97 -1.77 -19.92
C THR A 199 -9.96 -0.66 -19.60
N LEU A 200 -11.02 -1.01 -18.88
CA LEU A 200 -11.97 -0.07 -18.30
C LEU A 200 -11.56 0.16 -16.85
N TRP A 201 -10.91 1.26 -16.58
CA TRP A 201 -10.47 1.58 -15.22
C TRP A 201 -11.66 2.05 -14.37
N VAL A 202 -11.89 1.45 -13.20
CA VAL A 202 -13.06 1.78 -12.36
C VAL A 202 -13.07 3.25 -11.94
N LYS A 203 -11.91 3.85 -11.72
CA LYS A 203 -11.76 5.28 -11.48
C LYS A 203 -12.48 6.13 -12.54
N ASP A 204 -12.38 5.78 -13.82
CA ASP A 204 -12.98 6.55 -14.92
C ASP A 204 -14.52 6.47 -14.92
N SER A 205 -15.07 5.52 -14.22
CA SER A 205 -16.52 5.47 -13.95
C SER A 205 -16.96 6.52 -12.91
N GLY A 206 -16.02 7.23 -12.27
CA GLY A 206 -16.26 8.20 -11.21
C GLY A 206 -16.18 7.63 -9.79
N CYS A 207 -15.86 6.34 -9.62
CA CYS A 207 -15.49 5.75 -8.35
C CYS A 207 -13.96 5.77 -8.23
N ASP A 208 -13.43 6.88 -7.73
CA ASP A 208 -12.00 7.11 -7.61
C ASP A 208 -11.53 6.80 -6.19
N ALA A 209 -11.41 5.52 -5.87
CA ALA A 209 -10.89 5.05 -4.59
C ALA A 209 -9.36 5.20 -4.49
N TYR A 210 -8.85 5.25 -3.26
CA TYR A 210 -7.43 5.06 -2.95
C TYR A 210 -7.17 3.57 -2.70
N MET A 211 -6.00 3.07 -3.05
CA MET A 211 -5.43 1.99 -2.26
C MET A 211 -4.87 2.64 -0.99
N ALA A 212 -5.39 2.30 0.17
CA ALA A 212 -5.13 2.98 1.42
C ALA A 212 -4.40 2.09 2.42
N LEU A 213 -3.56 2.71 3.23
CA LEU A 213 -3.04 2.11 4.46
C LEU A 213 -4.04 2.37 5.57
N GLU A 214 -4.57 1.32 6.16
CA GLU A 214 -5.53 1.36 7.25
C GLU A 214 -4.96 0.83 8.55
N SER A 215 -5.58 1.21 9.66
CA SER A 215 -5.29 0.71 10.99
C SER A 215 -6.56 0.73 11.86
N SER A 216 -6.52 0.11 13.03
CA SER A 216 -7.65 0.20 13.97
C SER A 216 -7.62 1.52 14.75
N ASP A 217 -8.81 2.07 15.08
CA ASP A 217 -8.94 3.25 15.96
C ASP A 217 -8.15 3.07 17.25
N ARG A 218 -8.22 1.87 17.83
CA ARG A 218 -7.51 1.53 19.07
C ARG A 218 -5.99 1.65 18.93
N PHE A 219 -5.44 1.10 17.85
CA PHE A 219 -3.98 1.16 17.64
C PHE A 219 -3.51 2.58 17.39
N VAL A 220 -4.24 3.33 16.54
CA VAL A 220 -3.93 4.73 16.23
C VAL A 220 -4.00 5.64 17.46
N ALA A 221 -4.95 5.39 18.35
CA ALA A 221 -5.08 6.15 19.61
C ALA A 221 -3.97 5.79 20.62
N ALA A 222 -3.63 4.50 20.71
CA ALA A 222 -2.63 4.02 21.69
C ALA A 222 -1.17 4.28 21.25
N HIS A 223 -0.90 4.35 19.94
CA HIS A 223 0.46 4.38 19.38
C HIS A 223 0.63 5.43 18.27
N PRO A 224 0.24 6.70 18.46
CA PRO A 224 0.27 7.72 17.40
C PRO A 224 1.67 7.98 16.86
N ASP A 225 2.71 7.84 17.69
CA ASP A 225 4.11 8.03 17.27
C ASP A 225 4.59 6.89 16.36
N VAL A 226 4.18 5.66 16.65
CA VAL A 226 4.44 4.49 15.79
C VAL A 226 3.78 4.66 14.44
N VAL A 227 2.52 5.11 14.42
CA VAL A 227 1.79 5.37 13.17
C VAL A 227 2.51 6.44 12.34
N ARG A 228 2.93 7.54 12.97
CA ARG A 228 3.67 8.61 12.29
C ARG A 228 4.99 8.11 11.71
N ALA A 229 5.76 7.36 12.49
CA ALA A 229 7.04 6.81 12.06
C ALA A 229 6.87 5.82 10.90
N PHE A 230 5.86 4.94 10.97
CA PHE A 230 5.55 3.98 9.92
C PHE A 230 5.13 4.66 8.62
N VAL A 231 4.19 5.61 8.68
CA VAL A 231 3.72 6.38 7.52
C VAL A 231 4.87 7.14 6.86
N ALA A 232 5.67 7.87 7.64
CA ALA A 232 6.80 8.64 7.10
C ALA A 232 7.84 7.75 6.41
N ALA A 233 8.20 6.61 7.03
CA ALA A 233 9.13 5.65 6.44
C ALA A 233 8.55 4.98 5.18
N SER A 234 7.25 4.70 5.14
CA SER A 234 6.56 4.13 3.97
C SER A 234 6.54 5.12 2.80
N ILE A 235 6.25 6.39 3.05
CA ILE A 235 6.30 7.46 2.03
C ILE A 235 7.72 7.60 1.45
N ALA A 236 8.74 7.60 2.32
CA ALA A 236 10.13 7.62 1.87
C ALA A 236 10.50 6.35 1.10
N GLY A 237 9.94 5.20 1.49
CA GLY A 237 10.09 3.94 0.79
C GLY A 237 9.52 3.97 -0.63
N TRP A 238 8.34 4.54 -0.82
CA TRP A 238 7.73 4.71 -2.14
C TRP A 238 8.60 5.58 -3.05
N ARG A 239 9.07 6.73 -2.58
CA ARG A 239 9.99 7.60 -3.35
C ARG A 239 11.28 6.87 -3.71
N GLY A 240 11.83 6.13 -2.76
CA GLY A 240 13.05 5.34 -2.99
C GLY A 240 12.84 4.25 -4.05
N TYR A 241 11.75 3.51 -3.97
CA TYR A 241 11.43 2.46 -4.96
C TYR A 241 11.27 3.00 -6.37
N LEU A 242 10.54 4.10 -6.54
CA LEU A 242 10.35 4.69 -7.86
C LEU A 242 11.67 5.17 -8.49
N ALA A 243 12.63 5.61 -7.67
CA ALA A 243 13.95 6.06 -8.10
C ALA A 243 14.95 4.91 -8.33
N ASP A 244 14.99 3.92 -7.44
CA ASP A 244 15.94 2.78 -7.48
C ASP A 244 15.24 1.48 -7.06
N PRO A 245 14.64 0.72 -7.99
CA PRO A 245 13.85 -0.48 -7.69
C PRO A 245 14.68 -1.75 -7.45
N ALA A 246 15.92 -1.84 -7.93
CA ALA A 246 16.61 -3.11 -8.20
C ALA A 246 16.70 -4.07 -6.99
N SER A 247 17.09 -3.56 -5.81
CA SER A 247 17.20 -4.39 -4.60
C SER A 247 15.83 -4.80 -4.06
N THR A 248 14.83 -3.92 -4.21
CA THR A 248 13.45 -4.18 -3.80
C THR A 248 12.78 -5.19 -4.69
N ASP A 249 12.97 -5.09 -6.00
CA ASP A 249 12.46 -6.08 -6.96
C ASP A 249 13.02 -7.48 -6.65
N SER A 250 14.32 -7.57 -6.33
CA SER A 250 14.94 -8.83 -5.90
C SER A 250 14.28 -9.43 -4.66
N GLU A 251 13.90 -8.61 -3.67
CA GLU A 251 13.21 -9.06 -2.47
C GLU A 251 11.75 -9.47 -2.75
N ILE A 252 11.04 -8.74 -3.63
CA ILE A 252 9.69 -9.11 -4.06
C ILE A 252 9.70 -10.46 -4.78
N LEU A 253 10.61 -10.65 -5.75
CA LEU A 253 10.76 -11.93 -6.48
C LEU A 253 11.09 -13.10 -5.54
N ARG A 254 11.92 -12.85 -4.52
CA ARG A 254 12.22 -13.88 -3.52
C ARG A 254 10.98 -14.28 -2.69
N ARG A 255 10.10 -13.33 -2.39
CA ARG A 255 8.87 -13.56 -1.59
C ARG A 255 7.71 -14.06 -2.42
N ASN A 256 7.65 -13.70 -3.70
CA ASN A 256 6.62 -14.11 -4.64
C ASN A 256 7.28 -14.74 -5.90
N PRO A 257 7.60 -16.04 -5.86
CA PRO A 257 8.22 -16.72 -7.00
C PRO A 257 7.32 -16.82 -8.26
N ALA A 258 6.03 -16.51 -8.16
CA ALA A 258 5.13 -16.43 -9.30
C ALA A 258 5.29 -15.12 -10.10
N MET A 259 5.89 -14.08 -9.49
CA MET A 259 6.18 -12.81 -10.13
C MET A 259 7.42 -12.91 -11.01
N SER A 260 7.45 -12.16 -12.10
CA SER A 260 8.63 -12.04 -12.97
C SER A 260 9.24 -10.63 -12.92
N ALA A 261 10.53 -10.52 -13.24
CA ALA A 261 11.21 -9.23 -13.27
C ALA A 261 10.61 -8.28 -14.34
N ILE A 262 10.19 -8.82 -15.48
CA ILE A 262 9.54 -8.03 -16.53
C ILE A 262 8.17 -7.50 -16.05
N GLN A 263 7.44 -8.28 -15.28
CA GLN A 263 6.17 -7.85 -14.72
C GLN A 263 6.35 -6.69 -13.74
N LEU A 264 7.34 -6.77 -12.83
CA LEU A 264 7.66 -5.67 -11.92
C LEU A 264 8.09 -4.40 -12.67
N GLU A 265 8.90 -4.55 -13.72
CA GLU A 265 9.31 -3.41 -14.57
C GLU A 265 8.11 -2.74 -15.24
N LEU A 266 7.23 -3.53 -15.85
CA LEU A 266 6.03 -3.02 -16.53
C LEU A 266 5.05 -2.38 -15.55
N SER A 267 4.79 -3.02 -14.40
CA SER A 267 3.95 -2.47 -13.33
C SER A 267 4.48 -1.13 -12.83
N ARG A 268 5.80 -1.02 -12.61
CA ARG A 268 6.43 0.23 -12.18
C ARG A 268 6.30 1.34 -13.23
N LYS A 269 6.38 1.02 -14.54
CA LYS A 269 6.12 2.00 -15.60
C LYS A 269 4.70 2.56 -15.48
N VAL A 270 3.71 1.72 -15.24
CA VAL A 270 2.32 2.14 -15.07
C VAL A 270 2.15 2.99 -13.79
N LEU A 271 2.79 2.61 -12.67
CA LEU A 271 2.78 3.41 -11.44
C LEU A 271 3.27 4.85 -11.69
N LEU A 272 4.32 5.00 -12.52
CA LEU A 272 4.88 6.31 -12.89
C LEU A 272 3.99 7.05 -13.89
N GLU A 273 3.56 6.41 -14.96
CA GLU A 273 2.78 6.99 -16.06
C GLU A 273 1.45 7.55 -15.58
N TYR A 274 0.76 6.81 -14.72
CA TYR A 274 -0.54 7.21 -14.18
C TYR A 274 -0.45 7.96 -12.84
N HIS A 275 0.77 8.31 -12.41
CA HIS A 275 1.00 9.03 -11.14
C HIS A 275 0.33 8.37 -9.94
N LEU A 276 0.37 7.03 -9.86
CA LEU A 276 -0.37 6.31 -8.83
C LEU A 276 0.18 6.52 -7.42
N VAL A 277 1.43 6.92 -7.27
CA VAL A 277 2.06 7.21 -5.97
C VAL A 277 2.16 8.71 -5.72
N GLU A 278 2.72 9.45 -6.66
CA GLU A 278 2.92 10.90 -6.60
C GLU A 278 2.89 11.49 -8.02
N GLY A 279 2.56 12.79 -8.14
CA GLY A 279 2.48 13.47 -9.42
C GLY A 279 2.28 14.97 -9.25
N PRO A 280 2.05 15.72 -10.35
CA PRO A 280 1.80 17.14 -10.29
C PRO A 280 0.63 17.47 -9.35
N GLY A 281 0.90 18.19 -8.24
CA GLY A 281 -0.10 18.52 -7.24
C GLY A 281 -0.54 17.38 -6.32
N ILE A 282 0.07 16.20 -6.44
CA ILE A 282 -0.24 15.00 -5.65
C ILE A 282 0.99 14.64 -4.82
N ALA A 283 0.91 14.83 -3.51
CA ALA A 283 1.95 14.39 -2.59
C ALA A 283 1.77 12.90 -2.25
N PRO A 284 2.85 12.11 -2.19
CA PRO A 284 2.74 10.70 -1.83
C PRO A 284 2.18 10.56 -0.42
N GLY A 285 1.29 9.60 -0.26
CA GLY A 285 0.60 9.35 1.00
C GLY A 285 -0.62 10.24 1.26
N SER A 286 -0.88 11.25 0.44
CA SER A 286 -1.97 12.20 0.66
C SER A 286 -3.35 11.53 0.64
N LEU A 287 -4.26 12.09 1.44
CA LEU A 287 -5.69 11.79 1.45
C LEU A 287 -6.44 13.13 1.34
N ASP A 288 -7.19 13.31 0.27
CA ASP A 288 -7.99 14.52 0.05
C ASP A 288 -9.37 14.39 0.71
N PRO A 289 -9.71 15.24 1.70
CA PRO A 289 -11.00 15.20 2.37
C PRO A 289 -12.20 15.41 1.44
N GLU A 290 -12.03 16.20 0.38
CA GLU A 290 -13.09 16.45 -0.60
C GLU A 290 -13.39 15.19 -1.42
N ARG A 291 -12.35 14.52 -1.88
CA ARG A 291 -12.47 13.24 -2.59
C ARG A 291 -13.09 12.16 -1.71
N MET A 292 -12.69 12.07 -0.43
CA MET A 292 -13.31 11.17 0.53
C MET A 292 -14.79 11.46 0.74
N ARG A 293 -15.16 12.76 0.83
CA ARG A 293 -16.55 13.19 0.89
C ARG A 293 -17.35 12.76 -0.33
N ASN A 294 -16.79 12.94 -1.51
CA ASN A 294 -17.45 12.60 -2.76
C ASN A 294 -17.62 11.08 -2.90
N GLN A 295 -16.62 10.31 -2.53
CA GLN A 295 -16.70 8.84 -2.51
C GLN A 295 -17.82 8.36 -1.54
N TYR A 296 -17.86 8.89 -0.32
CA TYR A 296 -18.93 8.58 0.63
C TYR A 296 -20.33 8.92 0.06
N LYS A 297 -20.49 10.13 -0.55
CA LYS A 297 -21.77 10.53 -1.17
C LYS A 297 -22.19 9.57 -2.28
N ILE A 298 -21.26 9.14 -3.14
CA ILE A 298 -21.52 8.18 -4.20
C ILE A 298 -22.03 6.86 -3.62
N LEU A 299 -21.33 6.31 -2.63
CA LEU A 299 -21.71 5.05 -1.98
C LEU A 299 -23.09 5.15 -1.29
N ARG A 300 -23.43 6.31 -0.73
CA ARG A 300 -24.77 6.60 -0.17
C ARG A 300 -25.82 6.67 -1.26
N THR A 301 -25.58 7.45 -2.31
CA THR A 301 -26.53 7.65 -3.43
C THR A 301 -26.86 6.32 -4.13
N LEU A 302 -25.86 5.43 -4.23
CA LEU A 302 -26.03 4.11 -4.81
C LEU A 302 -26.59 3.07 -3.83
N ASP A 303 -26.95 3.49 -2.62
CA ASP A 303 -27.46 2.59 -1.59
C ASP A 303 -26.53 1.41 -1.30
N ILE A 304 -25.22 1.67 -1.26
CA ILE A 304 -24.18 0.73 -0.84
C ILE A 304 -23.93 0.90 0.66
N ILE A 305 -23.91 2.15 1.11
CA ILE A 305 -23.90 2.53 2.53
C ILE A 305 -25.33 2.95 2.93
N HIS A 306 -25.96 2.19 3.81
CA HIS A 306 -27.32 2.47 4.29
C HIS A 306 -27.34 3.37 5.53
N ALA A 307 -26.38 3.19 6.44
CA ALA A 307 -26.28 3.97 7.67
C ALA A 307 -25.71 5.36 7.41
N ASP A 308 -26.28 6.36 8.07
CA ASP A 308 -25.74 7.70 8.09
C ASP A 308 -24.70 7.80 9.22
N TYR A 309 -23.48 8.19 8.90
CA TYR A 309 -22.40 8.37 9.85
C TYR A 309 -21.47 9.49 9.39
N ASP A 310 -20.67 10.01 10.29
CA ASP A 310 -19.66 11.00 9.95
C ASP A 310 -18.48 10.33 9.21
N TYR A 311 -18.46 10.41 7.88
CA TYR A 311 -17.42 9.80 7.04
C TYR A 311 -16.00 10.27 7.40
N ARG A 312 -15.86 11.44 8.08
CA ARG A 312 -14.56 11.98 8.48
C ARG A 312 -13.84 11.11 9.50
N ILE A 313 -14.55 10.25 10.21
CA ILE A 313 -13.94 9.27 11.12
C ILE A 313 -13.27 8.10 10.39
N ALA A 314 -13.49 7.94 9.08
CA ALA A 314 -12.90 6.86 8.29
C ALA A 314 -11.46 7.13 7.86
N PHE A 315 -10.96 8.36 8.02
CA PHE A 315 -9.59 8.72 7.62
C PHE A 315 -9.01 9.84 8.50
N THR A 316 -7.69 9.97 8.44
CA THR A 316 -6.98 11.08 9.09
C THR A 316 -5.74 11.47 8.29
N THR A 317 -5.50 12.78 8.16
CA THR A 317 -4.31 13.33 7.51
C THR A 317 -3.19 13.72 8.48
N ARG A 318 -3.39 13.55 9.79
CA ARG A 318 -2.48 14.04 10.85
C ARG A 318 -1.10 13.37 10.88
N PHE A 319 -0.93 12.26 10.17
CA PHE A 319 0.34 11.52 10.10
C PHE A 319 1.11 11.79 8.80
N ILE A 320 0.48 12.48 7.86
CA ILE A 320 1.07 12.83 6.58
C ILE A 320 1.69 14.21 6.74
N SER A 321 3.02 14.32 6.53
CA SER A 321 3.69 15.62 6.53
C SER A 321 3.11 16.45 5.38
N GLN A 322 2.61 17.64 5.70
CA GLN A 322 2.28 18.62 4.66
C GLN A 322 3.57 19.02 3.93
N PRO A 323 3.54 19.20 2.62
CA PRO A 323 4.70 19.63 1.83
C PRO A 323 5.24 20.99 2.26
#